data_1b97f57984610ea114e21f7d66cb5d13
#
_entry.id   1b97f57984610ea114e21f7d66cb5d13
#
_cell.length_a   1.000
_cell.length_b   1.000
_cell.length_c   1.000
_cell.angle_alpha   90.00
_cell.angle_beta   90.00
_cell.angle_gamma   90.00
#
_symmetry.space_group_name_H-M   'P 1'
#
loop_
_entity.id
_entity.type
_entity.pdbx_description
1 polymer ?
#
loop_
_entity_poly.entity_id
_entity_poly.type
_entity_poly.pdbx_seq_one_letter_code
_entity_poly.pdbx_strand_id
1 'polypeptide(L)'
;MYAQLLWSIADRTGGQEPEEVHDMTALQYLADSAAPAPEPPPLPEPSSESRLTPAQAFDALYAFCAPALVRQTFLLTGRRELARESVERAFQHAWQRWPEVARDRDPAGWVRAAAYEFALSPWHRFRPRYRHPEPPPSDAFDRALLDVLLQLPPPQRRTLVLYDGVGLDLPETAAETEASTRAAAKRLMHARAAVAARLPDLSDPTTLHRRLAELASTERLRAAKPMVVRDGSERRARFWTRAAIAFTVALIGTTALTLRTAPTHYEPPVPPGSTVRGVPPRMAPGPLSEKERELREKLRKQMQSGPERLLPQVT
;
A
#
# COMPACT_ATOMS: atom_id res chain seq x y z
N MET A 1 -20.87 -5.32 -17.75
CA MET A 1 -20.87 -6.19 -18.94
C MET A 1 -19.58 -7.00 -19.09
N TYR A 2 -18.50 -6.70 -18.38
CA TYR A 2 -17.22 -7.47 -18.44
C TYR A 2 -17.07 -8.52 -17.33
N ALA A 3 -17.76 -8.38 -16.21
CA ALA A 3 -17.76 -9.39 -15.15
C ALA A 3 -18.49 -10.70 -15.57
N GLN A 4 -19.43 -10.63 -16.49
CA GLN A 4 -20.16 -11.80 -16.98
C GLN A 4 -19.36 -12.71 -17.93
N LEU A 5 -18.30 -12.19 -18.56
CA LEU A 5 -17.48 -12.99 -19.49
C LEU A 5 -16.49 -13.91 -18.76
N LEU A 6 -16.06 -13.55 -17.57
CA LEU A 6 -15.17 -14.38 -16.75
C LEU A 6 -15.93 -15.45 -15.95
N TRP A 7 -17.21 -15.22 -15.68
CA TRP A 7 -18.06 -16.18 -14.95
C TRP A 7 -18.60 -17.30 -15.86
N SER A 8 -18.73 -17.05 -17.16
CA SER A 8 -19.22 -18.05 -18.16
C SER A 8 -18.24 -19.20 -18.43
N ILE A 9 -16.98 -19.11 -17.94
CA ILE A 9 -15.97 -20.17 -18.12
C ILE A 9 -15.93 -21.12 -16.89
N ALA A 10 -16.42 -20.68 -15.74
CA ALA A 10 -16.40 -21.47 -14.51
C ALA A 10 -17.66 -22.35 -14.30
N ASP A 11 -18.75 -22.08 -15.01
CA ASP A 11 -20.06 -22.69 -14.73
C ASP A 11 -20.44 -23.88 -15.66
N ARG A 12 -19.44 -24.48 -16.31
CA ARG A 12 -19.67 -25.61 -17.22
C ARG A 12 -19.30 -26.98 -16.68
N THR A 13 -19.10 -27.07 -15.34
CA THR A 13 -18.88 -28.38 -14.68
C THR A 13 -19.67 -28.43 -13.36
N GLY A 14 -20.96 -28.42 -13.44
CA GLY A 14 -21.86 -28.56 -12.31
C GLY A 14 -22.97 -29.57 -12.61
N GLY A 15 -22.77 -30.77 -12.17
CA GLY A 15 -23.64 -31.78 -11.61
C GLY A 15 -25.10 -31.87 -12.01
N GLN A 16 -25.42 -32.93 -12.68
CA GLN A 16 -26.76 -33.55 -12.62
C GLN A 16 -26.63 -34.81 -11.74
N GLU A 17 -27.29 -34.79 -10.60
CA GLU A 17 -27.64 -36.02 -9.88
C GLU A 17 -28.73 -36.78 -10.65
N PRO A 18 -28.61 -38.10 -10.82
CA PRO A 18 -29.75 -38.92 -11.22
C PRO A 18 -30.32 -39.62 -9.99
N GLU A 19 -31.65 -39.47 -9.89
CA GLU A 19 -32.57 -40.17 -9.01
C GLU A 19 -32.46 -41.71 -9.15
N GLU A 20 -32.53 -42.39 -8.00
CA GLU A 20 -32.65 -43.84 -7.86
C GLU A 20 -33.86 -44.39 -8.65
N VAL A 21 -33.73 -45.64 -9.11
CA VAL A 21 -34.65 -46.74 -8.76
C VAL A 21 -34.28 -48.04 -9.49
N HIS A 22 -34.06 -49.08 -8.68
CA HIS A 22 -34.31 -50.52 -8.91
C HIS A 22 -34.17 -51.14 -10.30
N ASP A 23 -33.06 -51.86 -10.54
CA ASP A 23 -33.17 -53.26 -10.91
C ASP A 23 -31.84 -54.02 -10.71
N MET A 24 -31.70 -54.70 -9.59
CA MET A 24 -30.45 -55.42 -9.19
C MET A 24 -30.44 -56.88 -9.67
N THR A 25 -31.20 -57.28 -10.66
CA THR A 25 -31.25 -58.69 -11.06
C THR A 25 -30.83 -58.98 -12.51
N ALA A 26 -30.70 -57.96 -13.35
CA ALA A 26 -30.28 -58.17 -14.76
C ALA A 26 -28.78 -57.97 -15.02
N LEU A 27 -28.02 -57.37 -14.07
CA LEU A 27 -26.60 -57.06 -14.28
C LEU A 27 -25.62 -58.18 -13.90
N GLN A 28 -26.10 -59.24 -13.27
CA GLN A 28 -25.23 -60.36 -12.85
C GLN A 28 -24.92 -61.39 -13.92
N TYR A 29 -25.72 -61.41 -15.01
CA TYR A 29 -25.55 -62.37 -16.13
C TYR A 29 -24.69 -61.85 -17.29
N LEU A 30 -24.30 -60.58 -17.29
CA LEU A 30 -23.48 -59.98 -18.37
C LEU A 30 -22.00 -59.74 -17.94
N ALA A 31 -21.65 -60.04 -16.68
CA ALA A 31 -20.32 -59.81 -16.18
C ALA A 31 -19.28 -60.92 -16.51
N ASP A 32 -19.71 -62.06 -17.03
CA ASP A 32 -18.84 -63.20 -17.23
C ASP A 32 -18.45 -63.51 -18.69
N SER A 33 -18.68 -62.59 -19.61
CA SER A 33 -18.31 -62.78 -21.02
C SER A 33 -17.79 -61.55 -21.74
N ALA A 34 -17.15 -60.63 -21.04
CA ALA A 34 -16.52 -59.48 -21.72
C ALA A 34 -14.99 -59.60 -21.57
N ALA A 35 -14.32 -59.85 -22.68
CA ALA A 35 -12.89 -59.64 -22.81
C ALA A 35 -12.56 -58.19 -22.36
N PRO A 36 -11.40 -57.94 -21.71
CA PRO A 36 -11.04 -56.62 -21.24
C PRO A 36 -11.07 -55.67 -22.45
N ALA A 37 -11.92 -54.65 -22.35
CA ALA A 37 -11.95 -53.56 -23.32
C ALA A 37 -10.55 -52.90 -23.33
N PRO A 38 -10.02 -52.52 -24.52
CA PRO A 38 -8.77 -51.80 -24.59
C PRO A 38 -8.92 -50.50 -23.78
N GLU A 39 -7.94 -50.26 -22.89
CA GLU A 39 -7.86 -49.04 -22.14
C GLU A 39 -7.99 -47.83 -23.08
N PRO A 40 -8.87 -46.87 -22.77
CA PRO A 40 -8.92 -45.67 -23.58
C PRO A 40 -7.53 -45.00 -23.58
N PRO A 41 -7.10 -44.53 -24.76
CA PRO A 41 -5.80 -43.84 -24.84
C PRO A 41 -5.75 -42.75 -23.76
N PRO A 42 -4.61 -42.57 -23.06
CA PRO A 42 -4.50 -41.52 -22.05
C PRO A 42 -4.88 -40.21 -22.69
N LEU A 43 -5.84 -39.50 -22.07
CA LEU A 43 -6.19 -38.14 -22.50
C LEU A 43 -4.88 -37.36 -22.63
N PRO A 44 -4.66 -36.66 -23.77
CA PRO A 44 -3.46 -35.86 -23.92
C PRO A 44 -3.37 -34.94 -22.71
N GLU A 45 -2.35 -35.11 -21.91
CA GLU A 45 -2.03 -34.17 -20.84
C GLU A 45 -2.03 -32.78 -21.44
N PRO A 46 -2.70 -31.76 -20.83
CA PRO A 46 -2.69 -30.42 -21.37
C PRO A 46 -1.24 -30.01 -21.53
N SER A 47 -0.84 -29.93 -22.80
CA SER A 47 0.54 -29.64 -23.21
C SER A 47 1.03 -28.47 -22.38
N SER A 48 2.19 -28.61 -21.76
CA SER A 48 2.86 -27.61 -20.91
C SER A 48 3.05 -26.24 -21.62
N GLU A 49 2.83 -26.18 -22.91
CA GLU A 49 2.85 -24.99 -23.76
C GLU A 49 1.70 -24.00 -23.53
N SER A 50 0.61 -24.41 -22.85
CA SER A 50 -0.56 -23.55 -22.59
C SER A 50 -0.45 -22.69 -21.32
N ARG A 51 0.59 -22.89 -20.49
CA ARG A 51 0.77 -22.14 -19.26
C ARG A 51 1.60 -20.90 -19.50
N LEU A 52 0.98 -19.72 -19.35
CA LEU A 52 1.71 -18.45 -19.41
C LEU A 52 2.86 -18.43 -18.39
N THR A 53 4.02 -18.01 -18.82
CA THR A 53 5.11 -17.71 -17.89
C THR A 53 4.72 -16.55 -16.97
N PRO A 54 5.28 -16.43 -15.77
CA PRO A 54 5.00 -15.29 -14.86
C PRO A 54 5.17 -13.92 -15.56
N ALA A 55 6.16 -13.80 -16.42
CA ALA A 55 6.40 -12.59 -17.18
C ALA A 55 5.29 -12.31 -18.20
N GLN A 56 4.83 -13.33 -18.93
CA GLN A 56 3.73 -13.21 -19.88
C GLN A 56 2.41 -12.88 -19.19
N ALA A 57 2.12 -13.53 -18.06
CA ALA A 57 0.93 -13.24 -17.26
C ALA A 57 0.93 -11.81 -16.71
N PHE A 58 2.08 -11.34 -16.22
CA PHE A 58 2.25 -9.96 -15.80
C PHE A 58 2.06 -8.97 -16.96
N ASP A 59 2.68 -9.24 -18.11
CA ASP A 59 2.59 -8.37 -19.30
C ASP A 59 1.15 -8.31 -19.81
N ALA A 60 0.39 -9.42 -19.76
CA ALA A 60 -1.03 -9.46 -20.09
C ALA A 60 -1.86 -8.62 -19.11
N LEU A 61 -1.67 -8.77 -17.81
CA LEU A 61 -2.33 -7.96 -16.78
C LEU A 61 -2.02 -6.47 -16.97
N TYR A 62 -0.76 -6.15 -17.23
CA TYR A 62 -0.33 -4.77 -17.49
C TYR A 62 -1.02 -4.19 -18.73
N ALA A 63 -0.96 -4.88 -19.85
CA ALA A 63 -1.58 -4.42 -21.11
C ALA A 63 -3.08 -4.18 -20.97
N PHE A 64 -3.75 -5.01 -20.18
CA PHE A 64 -5.18 -4.89 -19.93
C PHE A 64 -5.52 -3.72 -18.98
N CYS A 65 -4.81 -3.60 -17.86
CA CYS A 65 -5.20 -2.67 -16.79
C CYS A 65 -4.55 -1.28 -16.92
N ALA A 66 -3.27 -1.19 -17.34
CA ALA A 66 -2.50 0.05 -17.22
C ALA A 66 -3.12 1.25 -17.96
N PRO A 67 -3.66 1.13 -19.17
CA PRO A 67 -4.27 2.27 -19.86
C PRO A 67 -5.48 2.85 -19.13
N ALA A 68 -6.31 1.98 -18.56
CA ALA A 68 -7.47 2.39 -17.77
C ALA A 68 -7.04 3.02 -16.43
N LEU A 69 -6.06 2.41 -15.74
CA LEU A 69 -5.55 2.91 -14.47
C LEU A 69 -4.88 4.29 -14.60
N VAL A 70 -4.14 4.56 -15.67
CA VAL A 70 -3.55 5.89 -15.88
C VAL A 70 -4.65 6.96 -16.02
N ARG A 71 -5.74 6.64 -16.72
CA ARG A 71 -6.89 7.54 -16.84
C ARG A 71 -7.58 7.78 -15.49
N GLN A 72 -7.81 6.71 -14.73
CA GLN A 72 -8.43 6.78 -13.40
C GLN A 72 -7.57 7.60 -12.42
N THR A 73 -6.27 7.34 -12.38
CA THR A 73 -5.34 8.08 -11.51
C THR A 73 -5.17 9.53 -11.93
N PHE A 74 -5.36 9.85 -13.21
CA PHE A 74 -5.45 11.23 -13.68
C PHE A 74 -6.67 11.94 -13.10
N LEU A 75 -7.86 11.33 -13.11
CA LEU A 75 -9.06 11.90 -12.48
C LEU A 75 -8.86 12.15 -10.97
N LEU A 76 -8.04 11.32 -10.32
CA LEU A 76 -7.73 11.47 -8.90
C LEU A 76 -6.72 12.60 -8.61
N THR A 77 -5.79 12.87 -9.51
CA THR A 77 -4.63 13.72 -9.24
C THR A 77 -4.61 15.02 -10.04
N GLY A 78 -5.28 15.05 -11.18
CA GLY A 78 -5.22 16.15 -12.15
C GLY A 78 -3.84 16.30 -12.82
N ARG A 79 -2.94 15.33 -12.64
CA ARG A 79 -1.55 15.40 -13.10
C ARG A 79 -1.18 14.19 -13.94
N ARG A 80 -0.83 14.40 -15.19
CA ARG A 80 -0.49 13.31 -16.16
C ARG A 80 0.73 12.52 -15.73
N GLU A 81 1.79 13.23 -15.31
CA GLU A 81 3.04 12.59 -14.89
C GLU A 81 2.86 11.78 -13.60
N LEU A 82 2.12 12.33 -12.62
CA LEU A 82 1.83 11.62 -11.38
C LEU A 82 0.92 10.40 -11.63
N ALA A 83 -0.06 10.53 -12.51
CA ALA A 83 -0.95 9.42 -12.88
C ALA A 83 -0.14 8.26 -13.48
N ARG A 84 0.76 8.56 -14.43
CA ARG A 84 1.64 7.56 -15.04
C ARG A 84 2.58 6.92 -14.01
N GLU A 85 3.25 7.75 -13.19
CA GLU A 85 4.14 7.23 -12.15
C GLU A 85 3.40 6.36 -11.14
N SER A 86 2.17 6.71 -10.77
CA SER A 86 1.37 5.94 -9.84
C SER A 86 1.12 4.52 -10.35
N VAL A 87 0.76 4.39 -11.62
CA VAL A 87 0.54 3.09 -12.26
C VAL A 87 1.86 2.32 -12.40
N GLU A 88 2.91 2.97 -12.86
CA GLU A 88 4.24 2.33 -12.95
C GLU A 88 4.71 1.78 -11.59
N ARG A 89 4.48 2.53 -10.50
CA ARG A 89 4.83 2.11 -9.14
C ARG A 89 3.99 0.96 -8.65
N ALA A 90 2.69 1.00 -8.91
CA ALA A 90 1.79 -0.10 -8.55
C ALA A 90 2.21 -1.40 -9.23
N PHE A 91 2.51 -1.36 -10.52
CA PHE A 91 2.97 -2.53 -11.25
C PHE A 91 4.39 -2.97 -10.86
N GLN A 92 5.30 -2.05 -10.54
CA GLN A 92 6.60 -2.40 -9.97
C GLN A 92 6.43 -3.15 -8.63
N HIS A 93 5.49 -2.71 -7.81
CA HIS A 93 5.16 -3.38 -6.55
C HIS A 93 4.51 -4.75 -6.81
N ALA A 94 3.59 -4.84 -7.76
CA ALA A 94 2.97 -6.10 -8.18
C ALA A 94 4.01 -7.11 -8.69
N TRP A 95 5.01 -6.69 -9.46
CA TRP A 95 6.09 -7.56 -9.92
C TRP A 95 6.94 -8.10 -8.77
N GLN A 96 7.25 -7.25 -7.78
CA GLN A 96 7.99 -7.68 -6.59
C GLN A 96 7.24 -8.71 -5.75
N ARG A 97 5.90 -8.66 -5.79
CA ARG A 97 5.01 -9.56 -5.05
C ARG A 97 4.20 -10.48 -5.99
N TRP A 98 4.74 -10.75 -7.18
CA TRP A 98 4.01 -11.46 -8.21
C TRP A 98 3.38 -12.78 -7.78
N PRO A 99 4.03 -13.65 -6.97
CA PRO A 99 3.41 -14.89 -6.49
C PRO A 99 2.14 -14.69 -5.65
N GLU A 100 2.02 -13.54 -4.97
CA GLU A 100 0.82 -13.14 -4.24
C GLU A 100 -0.25 -12.63 -5.19
N VAL A 101 0.12 -11.65 -6.02
CA VAL A 101 -0.79 -10.99 -6.96
C VAL A 101 -1.38 -12.00 -7.96
N ALA A 102 -0.58 -12.95 -8.45
CA ALA A 102 -1.04 -13.97 -9.39
C ALA A 102 -2.05 -14.97 -8.79
N ARG A 103 -2.10 -15.07 -7.45
CA ARG A 103 -3.06 -15.92 -6.74
C ARG A 103 -4.24 -15.14 -6.18
N ASP A 104 -4.21 -13.82 -6.28
CA ASP A 104 -5.31 -13.00 -5.81
C ASP A 104 -6.57 -13.28 -6.62
N ARG A 105 -7.71 -13.17 -5.97
CA ARG A 105 -9.02 -13.35 -6.62
C ARG A 105 -9.30 -12.25 -7.64
N ASP A 106 -8.80 -11.03 -7.38
CA ASP A 106 -8.90 -9.88 -8.29
C ASP A 106 -7.53 -9.18 -8.43
N PRO A 107 -6.61 -9.71 -9.27
CA PRO A 107 -5.32 -9.07 -9.50
C PRO A 107 -5.44 -7.65 -10.05
N ALA A 108 -6.50 -7.35 -10.81
CA ALA A 108 -6.75 -6.02 -11.36
C ALA A 108 -7.13 -5.02 -10.27
N GLY A 109 -8.00 -5.42 -9.33
CA GLY A 109 -8.34 -4.64 -8.14
C GLY A 109 -7.13 -4.40 -7.23
N TRP A 110 -6.30 -5.43 -7.03
CA TRP A 110 -5.07 -5.29 -6.26
C TRP A 110 -4.17 -4.18 -6.81
N VAL A 111 -3.91 -4.19 -8.12
CA VAL A 111 -3.07 -3.16 -8.77
C VAL A 111 -3.78 -1.81 -8.76
N ARG A 112 -5.11 -1.76 -8.93
CA ARG A 112 -5.90 -0.52 -8.85
C ARG A 112 -5.78 0.12 -7.46
N ALA A 113 -5.96 -0.67 -6.40
CA ALA A 113 -5.81 -0.20 -5.02
C ALA A 113 -4.41 0.40 -4.77
N ALA A 114 -3.35 -0.31 -5.17
CA ALA A 114 -1.97 0.16 -5.05
C ALA A 114 -1.71 1.45 -5.85
N ALA A 115 -2.26 1.55 -7.07
CA ALA A 115 -2.11 2.75 -7.90
C ALA A 115 -2.82 3.96 -7.28
N TYR A 116 -4.00 3.77 -6.71
CA TYR A 116 -4.76 4.84 -6.05
C TYR A 116 -4.10 5.28 -4.75
N GLU A 117 -3.60 4.36 -3.95
CA GLU A 117 -2.86 4.68 -2.74
C GLU A 117 -1.64 5.54 -3.05
N PHE A 118 -0.86 5.14 -4.05
CA PHE A 118 0.28 5.94 -4.49
C PHE A 118 -0.15 7.31 -5.03
N ALA A 119 -1.18 7.37 -5.89
CA ALA A 119 -1.69 8.61 -6.49
C ALA A 119 -2.17 9.62 -5.44
N LEU A 120 -2.83 9.15 -4.38
CA LEU A 120 -3.40 9.99 -3.32
C LEU A 120 -2.43 10.23 -2.16
N SER A 121 -1.19 9.73 -2.23
CA SER A 121 -0.20 9.89 -1.18
C SER A 121 0.13 11.38 -0.93
N PRO A 122 0.04 11.87 0.32
CA PRO A 122 0.33 13.28 0.65
C PRO A 122 1.79 13.66 0.44
N TRP A 123 2.70 12.68 0.33
CA TRP A 123 4.14 12.90 0.16
C TRP A 123 4.51 13.52 -1.20
N HIS A 124 3.61 13.48 -2.19
CA HIS A 124 3.86 14.09 -3.50
C HIS A 124 4.11 15.59 -3.44
N ARG A 125 3.48 16.30 -2.49
CA ARG A 125 3.67 17.75 -2.29
C ARG A 125 5.11 18.13 -1.96
N PHE A 126 5.89 17.21 -1.37
CA PHE A 126 7.29 17.44 -1.01
C PHE A 126 8.26 17.13 -2.14
N ARG A 127 7.81 16.54 -3.23
CA ARG A 127 8.67 16.21 -4.38
C ARG A 127 8.85 17.42 -5.28
N PRO A 128 10.10 17.87 -5.57
CA PRO A 128 10.36 19.04 -6.40
C PRO A 128 9.72 18.97 -7.79
N ARG A 129 9.67 17.78 -8.40
CA ARG A 129 9.08 17.53 -9.74
C ARG A 129 7.58 17.84 -9.81
N TYR A 130 6.86 17.86 -8.69
CA TYR A 130 5.43 18.15 -8.63
C TYR A 130 5.10 19.53 -8.07
N ARG A 131 6.09 20.42 -7.91
CA ARG A 131 5.88 21.79 -7.43
C ARG A 131 5.18 22.66 -8.48
N HIS A 132 5.49 22.42 -9.76
CA HIS A 132 4.89 23.17 -10.85
C HIS A 132 3.57 22.51 -11.28
N PRO A 133 2.50 23.29 -11.45
CA PRO A 133 1.26 22.78 -12.03
C PRO A 133 1.49 22.38 -13.49
N GLU A 134 0.88 21.27 -13.90
CA GLU A 134 0.82 20.90 -15.30
C GLU A 134 -0.24 21.74 -16.03
N PRO A 135 -0.09 21.94 -17.36
CA PRO A 135 -1.10 22.67 -18.11
C PRO A 135 -2.47 21.95 -17.99
N PRO A 136 -3.54 22.73 -17.70
CA PRO A 136 -4.88 22.15 -17.55
C PRO A 136 -5.40 21.59 -18.88
N PRO A 137 -6.49 20.81 -18.88
CA PRO A 137 -7.18 20.39 -20.10
C PRO A 137 -7.53 21.58 -21.01
N SER A 138 -7.49 21.36 -22.32
CA SER A 138 -7.77 22.41 -23.30
C SER A 138 -9.24 22.83 -23.30
N ASP A 139 -10.15 21.89 -23.08
CA ASP A 139 -11.59 22.15 -23.01
C ASP A 139 -11.98 22.84 -21.69
N ALA A 140 -12.86 23.83 -21.76
CA ALA A 140 -13.28 24.62 -20.60
C ALA A 140 -14.15 23.81 -19.62
N PHE A 141 -15.01 22.94 -20.15
CA PHE A 141 -15.87 22.11 -19.34
C PHE A 141 -15.05 21.01 -18.62
N ASP A 142 -14.11 20.40 -19.33
CA ASP A 142 -13.20 19.41 -18.77
C ASP A 142 -12.35 20.02 -17.64
N ARG A 143 -11.88 21.25 -17.78
CA ARG A 143 -11.21 22.00 -16.71
C ARG A 143 -12.10 22.19 -15.49
N ALA A 144 -13.33 22.64 -15.71
CA ALA A 144 -14.27 22.86 -14.62
C ALA A 144 -14.60 21.56 -13.88
N LEU A 145 -14.82 20.46 -14.62
CA LEU A 145 -15.07 19.15 -14.02
C LEU A 145 -13.85 18.67 -13.21
N LEU A 146 -12.66 18.77 -13.78
CA LEU A 146 -11.44 18.36 -13.07
C LEU A 146 -11.20 19.20 -11.81
N ASP A 147 -11.43 20.51 -11.88
CA ASP A 147 -11.32 21.42 -10.73
C ASP A 147 -12.28 21.03 -9.60
N VAL A 148 -13.53 20.70 -9.93
CA VAL A 148 -14.50 20.23 -8.95
C VAL A 148 -14.05 18.90 -8.32
N LEU A 149 -13.59 17.95 -9.14
CA LEU A 149 -13.07 16.69 -8.64
C LEU A 149 -11.90 16.89 -7.68
N LEU A 150 -10.96 17.76 -8.01
CA LEU A 150 -9.78 18.02 -7.19
C LEU A 150 -10.10 18.75 -5.88
N GLN A 151 -11.20 19.49 -5.82
CA GLN A 151 -11.70 20.12 -4.59
C GLN A 151 -12.39 19.13 -3.64
N LEU A 152 -12.86 17.98 -4.14
CA LEU A 152 -13.42 16.95 -3.29
C LEU A 152 -12.37 16.39 -2.32
N PRO A 153 -12.72 16.10 -1.07
CA PRO A 153 -11.88 15.33 -0.18
C PRO A 153 -11.43 14.00 -0.82
N PRO A 154 -10.16 13.58 -0.65
CA PRO A 154 -9.64 12.37 -1.29
C PRO A 154 -10.52 11.12 -1.15
N PRO A 155 -11.12 10.80 0.02
CA PRO A 155 -12.01 9.65 0.14
C PRO A 155 -13.28 9.77 -0.70
N GLN A 156 -13.87 10.96 -0.81
CA GLN A 156 -15.08 11.18 -1.63
C GLN A 156 -14.74 11.08 -3.12
N ARG A 157 -13.64 11.69 -3.55
CA ARG A 157 -13.16 11.62 -4.93
C ARG A 157 -12.83 10.19 -5.34
N ARG A 158 -12.13 9.42 -4.48
CA ARG A 158 -11.85 8.00 -4.72
C ARG A 158 -13.14 7.20 -4.90
N THR A 159 -14.10 7.38 -4.01
CA THR A 159 -15.41 6.70 -4.09
C THR A 159 -16.15 7.05 -5.38
N LEU A 160 -16.18 8.32 -5.77
CA LEU A 160 -16.83 8.79 -7.00
C LEU A 160 -16.17 8.16 -8.25
N VAL A 161 -14.85 8.18 -8.32
CA VAL A 161 -14.11 7.61 -9.47
C VAL A 161 -14.30 6.10 -9.56
N LEU A 162 -14.35 5.38 -8.44
CA LEU A 162 -14.60 3.94 -8.43
C LEU A 162 -16.03 3.59 -8.89
N TYR A 163 -17.01 4.30 -8.35
CA TYR A 163 -18.41 4.03 -8.65
C TYR A 163 -18.83 4.57 -10.03
N ASP A 164 -18.68 5.89 -10.23
CA ASP A 164 -19.14 6.58 -11.44
C ASP A 164 -18.12 6.53 -12.59
N GLY A 165 -16.82 6.40 -12.30
CA GLY A 165 -15.78 6.36 -13.33
C GLY A 165 -15.42 4.96 -13.80
N VAL A 166 -15.33 3.99 -12.87
CA VAL A 166 -14.97 2.59 -13.17
C VAL A 166 -16.19 1.72 -13.37
N GLY A 167 -17.30 2.02 -12.68
CA GLY A 167 -18.54 1.26 -12.73
C GLY A 167 -18.58 0.10 -11.74
N LEU A 168 -17.82 0.17 -10.64
CA LEU A 168 -17.92 -0.79 -9.56
C LEU A 168 -19.25 -0.62 -8.83
N ASP A 169 -19.80 -1.72 -8.33
CA ASP A 169 -20.97 -1.63 -7.46
C ASP A 169 -20.63 -1.01 -6.10
N LEU A 170 -21.66 -0.71 -5.30
CA LEU A 170 -21.46 -0.05 -4.01
C LEU A 170 -20.75 -0.93 -2.98
N PRO A 171 -21.04 -2.23 -2.84
CA PRO A 171 -20.26 -3.16 -2.01
C PRO A 171 -18.78 -3.26 -2.41
N GLU A 172 -18.49 -3.39 -3.71
CA GLU A 172 -17.11 -3.44 -4.24
C GLU A 172 -16.36 -2.13 -3.97
N THR A 173 -17.03 -0.99 -4.24
CA THR A 173 -16.47 0.34 -3.93
C THR A 173 -16.18 0.51 -2.44
N ALA A 174 -17.06 0.00 -1.58
CA ALA A 174 -16.87 0.02 -0.14
C ALA A 174 -15.66 -0.83 0.28
N ALA A 175 -15.54 -2.04 -0.27
CA ALA A 175 -14.42 -2.93 -0.02
C ALA A 175 -13.09 -2.29 -0.45
N GLU A 176 -13.00 -1.73 -1.66
CA GLU A 176 -11.79 -1.07 -2.16
C GLU A 176 -11.40 0.22 -1.41
N THR A 177 -12.38 0.89 -0.81
CA THR A 177 -12.13 2.11 -0.01
C THR A 177 -12.01 1.84 1.48
N GLU A 178 -11.96 0.56 1.88
CA GLU A 178 -11.88 0.12 3.29
C GLU A 178 -12.96 0.79 4.15
N ALA A 179 -14.17 0.86 3.63
CA ALA A 179 -15.29 1.53 4.26
C ALA A 179 -16.50 0.60 4.38
N SER A 180 -17.41 0.90 5.31
CA SER A 180 -18.72 0.26 5.27
C SER A 180 -19.53 0.74 4.05
N THR A 181 -20.41 -0.11 3.54
CA THR A 181 -21.30 0.24 2.40
C THR A 181 -22.08 1.53 2.66
N ARG A 182 -22.54 1.73 3.89
CA ARG A 182 -23.20 2.99 4.31
C ARG A 182 -22.27 4.20 4.22
N ALA A 183 -21.01 4.07 4.63
CA ALA A 183 -20.03 5.14 4.53
C ALA A 183 -19.68 5.46 3.08
N ALA A 184 -19.50 4.44 2.24
CA ALA A 184 -19.28 4.61 0.80
C ALA A 184 -20.47 5.31 0.14
N ALA A 185 -21.71 4.88 0.42
CA ALA A 185 -22.92 5.54 -0.07
C ALA A 185 -22.98 7.02 0.32
N LYS A 186 -22.69 7.35 1.59
CA LYS A 186 -22.67 8.74 2.07
C LYS A 186 -21.59 9.57 1.37
N ARG A 187 -20.38 9.00 1.17
CA ARG A 187 -19.30 9.67 0.43
C ARG A 187 -19.70 9.95 -1.01
N LEU A 188 -20.33 8.97 -1.67
CA LEU A 188 -20.81 9.09 -3.05
C LEU A 188 -21.88 10.17 -3.18
N MET A 189 -22.89 10.16 -2.30
CA MET A 189 -23.94 11.19 -2.28
C MET A 189 -23.36 12.60 -2.13
N HIS A 190 -22.44 12.80 -1.20
CA HIS A 190 -21.80 14.10 -0.98
C HIS A 190 -20.95 14.51 -2.19
N ALA A 191 -20.22 13.58 -2.81
CA ALA A 191 -19.42 13.86 -3.99
C ALA A 191 -20.30 14.26 -5.19
N ARG A 192 -21.37 13.53 -5.46
CA ARG A 192 -22.33 13.86 -6.52
C ARG A 192 -23.03 15.20 -6.27
N ALA A 193 -23.46 15.45 -5.04
CA ALA A 193 -24.06 16.73 -4.66
C ALA A 193 -23.09 17.92 -4.89
N ALA A 194 -21.82 17.76 -4.55
CA ALA A 194 -20.80 18.78 -4.78
C ALA A 194 -20.53 19.01 -6.27
N VAL A 195 -20.54 17.95 -7.10
CA VAL A 195 -20.44 18.08 -8.55
C VAL A 195 -21.66 18.80 -9.13
N ALA A 196 -22.87 18.35 -8.77
CA ALA A 196 -24.12 18.95 -9.25
C ALA A 196 -24.28 20.42 -8.85
N ALA A 197 -23.79 20.82 -7.67
CA ALA A 197 -23.83 22.21 -7.20
C ALA A 197 -22.97 23.15 -8.05
N ARG A 198 -21.88 22.64 -8.66
CA ARG A 198 -20.97 23.42 -9.51
C ARG A 198 -21.28 23.25 -11.00
N LEU A 199 -21.72 22.08 -11.38
CA LEU A 199 -22.02 21.67 -12.76
C LEU A 199 -23.42 21.01 -12.78
N PRO A 200 -24.50 21.80 -12.83
CA PRO A 200 -25.88 21.28 -12.79
C PRO A 200 -26.18 20.29 -13.91
N ASP A 201 -25.54 20.44 -15.08
CA ASP A 201 -25.67 19.52 -16.22
C ASP A 201 -25.19 18.11 -15.92
N LEU A 202 -24.40 17.90 -14.84
CA LEU A 202 -23.90 16.61 -14.37
C LEU A 202 -24.69 16.06 -13.18
N SER A 203 -25.89 16.55 -12.92
CA SER A 203 -26.75 16.04 -11.86
C SER A 203 -27.24 14.61 -12.15
N ASP A 204 -27.35 14.23 -13.42
CA ASP A 204 -27.67 12.87 -13.84
C ASP A 204 -26.43 11.96 -13.78
N PRO A 205 -26.50 10.82 -13.06
CA PRO A 205 -25.38 9.89 -12.92
C PRO A 205 -24.84 9.32 -14.23
N THR A 206 -25.71 9.06 -15.21
CA THR A 206 -25.29 8.53 -16.51
C THR A 206 -24.52 9.54 -17.32
N THR A 207 -24.93 10.81 -17.26
CA THR A 207 -24.22 11.92 -17.87
C THR A 207 -22.87 12.16 -17.20
N LEU A 208 -22.81 12.09 -15.87
CA LEU A 208 -21.56 12.18 -15.11
C LEU A 208 -20.60 11.05 -15.50
N HIS A 209 -21.06 9.79 -15.51
CA HIS A 209 -20.24 8.66 -15.93
C HIS A 209 -19.62 8.86 -17.32
N ARG A 210 -20.46 9.24 -18.30
CA ARG A 210 -20.00 9.51 -19.66
C ARG A 210 -18.95 10.64 -19.70
N ARG A 211 -19.17 11.72 -18.99
CA ARG A 211 -18.24 12.88 -18.96
C ARG A 211 -16.92 12.54 -18.26
N LEU A 212 -16.93 11.72 -17.21
CA LEU A 212 -15.70 11.23 -16.58
C LEU A 212 -14.89 10.37 -17.56
N ALA A 213 -15.55 9.52 -18.33
CA ALA A 213 -14.91 8.69 -19.34
C ALA A 213 -14.34 9.54 -20.51
N GLU A 214 -15.09 10.55 -20.97
CA GLU A 214 -14.66 11.50 -22.00
C GLU A 214 -13.42 12.27 -21.54
N LEU A 215 -13.46 12.93 -20.39
CA LEU A 215 -12.32 13.66 -19.80
C LEU A 215 -11.08 12.77 -19.70
N ALA A 216 -11.25 11.54 -19.22
CA ALA A 216 -10.15 10.60 -19.08
C ALA A 216 -9.60 10.12 -20.44
N SER A 217 -10.40 10.10 -21.50
CA SER A 217 -9.99 9.65 -22.85
C SER A 217 -9.39 10.77 -23.70
N THR A 218 -9.80 12.02 -23.50
CA THR A 218 -9.32 13.20 -24.24
C THR A 218 -7.83 13.45 -23.96
N GLU A 219 -7.37 13.11 -22.77
CA GLU A 219 -5.99 13.27 -22.38
C GLU A 219 -5.10 12.18 -22.99
N ARG A 220 -3.99 12.59 -23.61
CA ARG A 220 -3.01 11.69 -24.25
C ARG A 220 -2.17 10.97 -23.19
N LEU A 221 -2.82 10.12 -22.39
CA LEU A 221 -2.19 9.37 -21.32
C LEU A 221 -1.64 8.05 -21.87
N ARG A 222 -0.32 7.94 -21.98
CA ARG A 222 0.35 6.72 -22.41
C ARG A 222 0.97 6.00 -21.23
N ALA A 223 0.57 4.75 -20.99
CA ALA A 223 1.28 3.86 -20.08
C ALA A 223 2.66 3.50 -20.65
N ALA A 224 3.64 3.26 -19.79
CA ALA A 224 4.95 2.76 -20.19
C ALA A 224 4.84 1.35 -20.79
N LYS A 225 5.90 0.86 -21.43
CA LYS A 225 5.93 -0.54 -21.90
C LYS A 225 6.11 -1.49 -20.69
N PRO A 226 5.44 -2.66 -20.64
CA PRO A 226 5.51 -3.57 -19.48
C PRO A 226 6.94 -4.01 -19.18
N MET A 227 7.76 -4.28 -20.19
CA MET A 227 9.17 -4.61 -20.03
C MET A 227 9.95 -3.52 -19.26
N VAL A 228 9.72 -2.24 -19.57
CA VAL A 228 10.38 -1.12 -18.90
C VAL A 228 10.01 -1.07 -17.41
N VAL A 229 8.77 -1.42 -17.08
CA VAL A 229 8.27 -1.44 -15.70
C VAL A 229 8.92 -2.58 -14.91
N ARG A 230 9.03 -3.78 -15.49
CA ARG A 230 9.72 -4.92 -14.88
C ARG A 230 11.21 -4.64 -14.66
N ASP A 231 11.92 -4.18 -15.69
CA ASP A 231 13.33 -3.81 -15.59
C ASP A 231 13.56 -2.69 -14.57
N GLY A 232 12.65 -1.73 -14.50
CA GLY A 232 12.66 -0.66 -13.51
C GLY A 232 12.53 -1.18 -12.09
N SER A 233 11.66 -2.18 -11.87
CA SER A 233 11.49 -2.85 -10.59
C SER A 233 12.76 -3.58 -10.16
N GLU A 234 13.34 -4.38 -11.04
CA GLU A 234 14.57 -5.14 -10.77
C GLU A 234 15.78 -4.25 -10.51
N ARG A 235 15.94 -3.17 -11.29
CA ARG A 235 17.01 -2.18 -11.05
C ARG A 235 16.88 -1.53 -9.69
N ARG A 236 15.66 -1.19 -9.29
CA ARG A 236 15.38 -0.62 -7.96
C ARG A 236 15.67 -1.63 -6.85
N ALA A 237 15.23 -2.87 -6.97
CA ALA A 237 15.50 -3.92 -6.01
C ALA A 237 17.03 -4.10 -5.83
N ARG A 238 17.77 -4.21 -6.92
CA ARG A 238 19.25 -4.29 -6.90
C ARG A 238 19.90 -3.07 -6.26
N PHE A 239 19.40 -1.86 -6.53
CA PHE A 239 19.90 -0.64 -5.88
C PHE A 239 19.71 -0.67 -4.37
N TRP A 240 18.50 -1.01 -3.89
CA TRP A 240 18.22 -1.09 -2.46
C TRP A 240 19.01 -2.19 -1.75
N THR A 241 19.18 -3.34 -2.41
CA THR A 241 20.03 -4.43 -1.87
C THR A 241 21.47 -3.95 -1.71
N ARG A 242 22.04 -3.29 -2.74
CA ARG A 242 23.39 -2.73 -2.65
C ARG A 242 23.50 -1.64 -1.58
N ALA A 243 22.50 -0.76 -1.47
CA ALA A 243 22.45 0.28 -0.45
C ALA A 243 22.37 -0.32 0.97
N ALA A 244 21.57 -1.37 1.16
CA ALA A 244 21.48 -2.09 2.44
C ALA A 244 22.83 -2.74 2.81
N ILE A 245 23.47 -3.41 1.87
CA ILE A 245 24.80 -4.02 2.09
C ILE A 245 25.82 -2.94 2.45
N ALA A 246 25.88 -1.83 1.70
CA ALA A 246 26.80 -0.74 1.98
C ALA A 246 26.55 -0.12 3.37
N PHE A 247 25.28 0.06 3.74
CA PHE A 247 24.91 0.55 5.07
C PHE A 247 25.35 -0.41 6.18
N THR A 248 25.12 -1.71 6.01
CA THR A 248 25.56 -2.73 6.98
C THR A 248 27.09 -2.73 7.14
N VAL A 249 27.83 -2.66 6.03
CA VAL A 249 29.29 -2.59 6.06
C VAL A 249 29.77 -1.31 6.77
N ALA A 250 29.13 -0.18 6.48
CA ALA A 250 29.44 1.09 7.15
C ALA A 250 29.17 1.00 8.67
N LEU A 251 28.04 0.39 9.06
CA LEU A 251 27.70 0.19 10.48
C LEU A 251 28.72 -0.70 11.19
N ILE A 252 29.11 -1.82 10.58
CA ILE A 252 30.14 -2.70 11.13
C ILE A 252 31.48 -1.96 11.23
N GLY A 253 31.87 -1.21 10.20
CA GLY A 253 33.09 -0.42 10.17
C GLY A 253 33.12 0.66 11.25
N THR A 254 32.04 1.40 11.44
CA THR A 254 31.94 2.42 12.52
C THR A 254 31.98 1.77 13.89
N THR A 255 31.29 0.64 14.09
CA THR A 255 31.34 -0.11 15.36
C THR A 255 32.76 -0.60 15.67
N ALA A 256 33.45 -1.18 14.69
CA ALA A 256 34.83 -1.64 14.85
C ALA A 256 35.78 -0.48 15.14
N LEU A 257 35.59 0.65 14.44
CA LEU A 257 36.37 1.86 14.70
C LEU A 257 36.15 2.41 16.14
N THR A 258 34.86 2.47 16.55
CA THR A 258 34.50 2.91 17.90
C THR A 258 35.14 2.01 18.96
N LEU A 259 35.07 0.67 18.78
CA LEU A 259 35.71 -0.28 19.70
C LEU A 259 37.24 -0.12 19.73
N ARG A 260 37.85 0.20 18.58
CA ARG A 260 39.31 0.40 18.49
C ARG A 260 39.78 1.73 19.10
N THR A 261 38.95 2.76 19.03
CA THR A 261 39.27 4.11 19.53
C THR A 261 38.70 4.37 20.93
N ALA A 262 37.84 3.52 21.45
CA ALA A 262 37.31 3.64 22.79
C ALA A 262 38.44 3.53 23.81
N PRO A 263 38.53 4.45 24.80
CA PRO A 263 39.55 4.38 25.87
C PRO A 263 39.36 3.09 26.66
N THR A 264 40.36 2.23 26.64
CA THR A 264 40.38 0.95 27.37
C THR A 264 40.71 1.10 28.84
N HIS A 265 41.05 2.30 29.27
CA HIS A 265 41.40 2.60 30.65
C HIS A 265 40.22 3.28 31.35
N TYR A 266 39.74 2.62 32.39
CA TYR A 266 38.85 3.25 33.36
C TYR A 266 39.66 4.25 34.16
N GLU A 267 39.49 5.55 33.93
CA GLU A 267 39.98 6.56 34.84
C GLU A 267 39.08 6.58 36.09
N PRO A 268 39.55 6.13 37.23
CA PRO A 268 38.76 6.20 38.45
C PRO A 268 38.41 7.66 38.74
N PRO A 269 37.21 7.94 39.25
CA PRO A 269 36.80 9.29 39.58
C PRO A 269 37.84 9.93 40.52
N VAL A 270 38.29 11.10 40.12
CA VAL A 270 39.33 11.84 40.85
C VAL A 270 38.92 11.98 42.33
N PRO A 271 39.72 11.46 43.30
CA PRO A 271 39.32 11.54 44.68
C PRO A 271 39.16 12.99 45.13
N PRO A 272 38.24 13.31 46.05
CA PRO A 272 38.00 14.68 46.51
C PRO A 272 39.28 15.26 47.07
N GLY A 273 39.76 16.36 46.47
CA GLY A 273 40.99 17.08 46.91
C GLY A 273 42.22 16.88 46.01
N SER A 274 42.15 16.03 44.98
CA SER A 274 43.23 15.93 44.00
C SER A 274 43.11 17.05 42.95
N THR A 275 44.26 17.61 42.54
CA THR A 275 44.33 18.67 41.52
C THR A 275 44.04 18.07 40.14
N VAL A 276 42.95 18.51 39.49
CA VAL A 276 42.67 18.21 38.09
C VAL A 276 43.56 19.15 37.25
N ARG A 277 44.29 18.56 36.30
CA ARG A 277 45.20 19.29 35.40
C ARG A 277 44.46 20.43 34.69
N GLY A 278 44.85 21.68 34.94
CA GLY A 278 44.27 22.89 34.35
C GLY A 278 43.15 23.58 35.15
N VAL A 279 42.75 23.03 36.30
CA VAL A 279 41.83 23.71 37.21
C VAL A 279 42.59 24.13 38.48
N PRO A 280 42.61 25.42 38.88
CA PRO A 280 43.26 25.83 40.13
C PRO A 280 42.60 25.07 41.30
N PRO A 281 43.42 24.62 42.32
CA PRO A 281 42.90 23.93 43.48
C PRO A 281 41.86 24.80 44.19
N ARG A 282 40.65 24.30 44.40
CA ARG A 282 39.70 24.99 45.29
C ARG A 282 40.32 25.06 46.67
N MET A 283 40.49 26.28 47.13
CA MET A 283 40.90 26.47 48.53
C MET A 283 39.93 25.68 49.42
N ALA A 284 40.50 24.87 50.32
CA ALA A 284 39.70 24.16 51.30
C ALA A 284 38.86 25.20 52.06
N PRO A 285 37.52 24.92 52.19
CA PRO A 285 36.73 25.83 53.03
C PRO A 285 37.37 25.92 54.41
N GLY A 286 37.58 27.12 54.85
CA GLY A 286 38.13 27.39 56.21
C GLY A 286 37.26 26.76 57.32
N PRO A 287 37.66 26.85 58.59
CA PRO A 287 36.82 26.25 59.63
C PRO A 287 35.40 26.77 59.53
N LEU A 288 34.44 25.84 59.60
CA LEU A 288 33.02 26.12 59.46
C LEU A 288 32.60 27.22 60.44
N SER A 289 31.94 28.25 59.94
CA SER A 289 31.32 29.28 60.79
C SER A 289 30.24 28.63 61.70
N GLU A 290 29.93 29.30 62.80
CA GLU A 290 28.92 28.79 63.74
C GLU A 290 27.59 28.58 63.11
N LYS A 291 27.15 29.42 62.14
CA LYS A 291 25.97 29.29 61.35
C LYS A 291 25.97 28.03 60.47
N GLU A 292 27.12 27.71 59.89
CA GLU A 292 27.24 26.48 59.06
C GLU A 292 27.26 25.21 59.91
N ARG A 293 27.78 25.26 61.12
CA ARG A 293 27.69 24.14 62.08
C ARG A 293 26.24 23.92 62.54
N GLU A 294 25.54 24.99 62.87
CA GLU A 294 24.13 24.93 63.24
C GLU A 294 23.24 24.40 62.08
N LEU A 295 23.48 24.84 60.86
CA LEU A 295 22.78 24.34 59.66
C LEU A 295 23.07 22.85 59.40
N ARG A 296 24.31 22.41 59.57
CA ARG A 296 24.65 20.99 59.44
C ARG A 296 23.99 20.14 60.53
N GLU A 297 23.85 20.64 61.72
CA GLU A 297 23.18 19.95 62.82
C GLU A 297 21.65 19.83 62.56
N LYS A 298 21.05 20.91 62.06
CA LYS A 298 19.66 20.89 61.57
C LYS A 298 19.42 19.91 60.46
N LEU A 299 20.30 19.91 59.43
CA LEU A 299 20.22 18.99 58.31
C LEU A 299 20.42 17.52 58.74
N ARG A 300 21.31 17.28 59.73
CA ARG A 300 21.56 15.95 60.27
C ARG A 300 20.32 15.45 61.04
N LYS A 301 19.66 16.30 61.80
CA LYS A 301 18.38 15.97 62.48
C LYS A 301 17.25 15.72 61.49
N GLN A 302 17.18 16.49 60.38
CA GLN A 302 16.19 16.30 59.35
C GLN A 302 16.46 15.03 58.53
N MET A 303 17.71 14.61 58.30
CA MET A 303 18.03 13.34 57.68
C MET A 303 17.63 12.12 58.51
N GLN A 304 17.58 12.26 59.85
CA GLN A 304 17.12 11.18 60.75
C GLN A 304 15.60 11.00 60.74
N SER A 305 14.84 12.05 60.35
CA SER A 305 13.40 12.03 60.15
C SER A 305 13.02 11.98 58.64
N GLY A 306 13.73 11.24 57.85
CA GLY A 306 13.57 11.21 56.39
C GLY A 306 12.14 11.34 55.88
N PRO A 307 11.93 11.75 54.62
CA PRO A 307 10.59 12.00 54.12
C PRO A 307 9.72 10.74 54.31
N GLU A 308 8.54 10.90 54.89
CA GLU A 308 7.56 9.83 55.01
C GLU A 308 7.35 9.20 53.63
N ARG A 309 7.78 7.96 53.52
CA ARG A 309 7.48 7.20 52.31
C ARG A 309 6.01 6.98 52.32
N LEU A 310 5.30 7.57 51.35
CA LEU A 310 3.94 7.22 51.02
C LEU A 310 3.92 5.76 50.60
N LEU A 311 3.66 4.85 51.55
CA LEU A 311 3.36 3.46 51.23
C LEU A 311 1.95 3.43 50.66
N PRO A 312 1.72 2.84 49.47
CA PRO A 312 0.37 2.69 48.94
C PRO A 312 -0.42 1.80 49.94
N GLN A 313 -1.48 2.35 50.52
CA GLN A 313 -2.43 1.56 51.29
C GLN A 313 -3.18 0.67 50.31
N VAL A 314 -3.02 -0.65 50.47
CA VAL A 314 -3.83 -1.65 49.77
C VAL A 314 -5.22 -1.64 50.48
N THR A 315 -6.22 -1.15 49.76
CA THR A 315 -7.63 -1.33 50.09
C THR A 315 -8.15 -2.57 49.42
#